data_9b3ed2445252fa5987b0c3d24eebde5d
#
_entry.id   9b3ed2445252fa5987b0c3d24eebde5d
#
_cell.length_a   1.000
_cell.length_b   1.000
_cell.length_c   1.000
_cell.angle_alpha   90.00
_cell.angle_beta   90.00
_cell.angle_gamma   90.00
#
_symmetry.space_group_name_H-M   'P 1'
#
loop_
_entity.id
_entity.type
_entity.pdbx_description
1 polymer ?
#
loop_
_entity_poly.entity_id
_entity_poly.type
_entity_poly.pdbx_seq_one_letter_code
_entity_poly.pdbx_strand_id
1 'polypeptide(L)'
;MPLNLRYLEHNEIDFERWDRCVGSRNKPQPYGFSWYLNWVAPVWTAVVYGDYEAVLPVFPKVKKGFTFTTRPYGTQALGPFATIPLSAEWTQDFIERAMAEVQYGEFFISPEVPRPSHWTGQTFSNFVLNTNTSYENLKAGYTSQTKRNLKKAEKAKLDFGNWPTVQDLIRLWQNTTQERTQITDENMHSLGKVLEFCVYQKRGQILAAYGEGNSLVA
;
A
#
# COMPACT_ATOMS: atom_id res chain seq x y z
N MET A 1 -15.71 10.15 -26.96
CA MET A 1 -14.70 11.23 -26.98
C MET A 1 -13.57 10.83 -26.05
N PRO A 2 -12.31 11.01 -26.42
CA PRO A 2 -11.21 10.71 -25.51
C PRO A 2 -11.33 11.60 -24.25
N LEU A 3 -11.00 11.01 -23.09
CA LEU A 3 -11.01 11.75 -21.82
C LEU A 3 -9.97 12.86 -21.84
N ASN A 4 -10.33 14.02 -21.32
CA ASN A 4 -9.36 15.09 -21.10
C ASN A 4 -8.52 14.80 -19.85
N LEU A 5 -7.52 13.95 -20.02
CA LEU A 5 -6.60 13.54 -18.97
C LEU A 5 -5.37 14.44 -18.92
N ARG A 6 -5.10 15.03 -17.77
CA ARG A 6 -3.88 15.81 -17.52
C ARG A 6 -2.83 14.92 -16.85
N TYR A 7 -1.59 15.04 -17.30
CA TYR A 7 -0.45 14.53 -16.57
C TYR A 7 0.15 15.66 -15.76
N LEU A 8 0.34 15.44 -14.47
CA LEU A 8 0.83 16.46 -13.54
C LEU A 8 2.16 15.99 -12.93
N GLU A 9 3.13 16.90 -12.96
CA GLU A 9 4.36 16.72 -12.19
C GLU A 9 4.06 16.84 -10.68
N HIS A 10 4.95 16.32 -9.85
CA HIS A 10 4.76 16.24 -8.41
C HIS A 10 4.37 17.59 -7.77
N ASN A 11 5.01 18.67 -8.18
CA ASN A 11 4.76 20.02 -7.68
C ASN A 11 3.48 20.68 -8.20
N GLU A 12 2.81 20.07 -9.18
CA GLU A 12 1.54 20.53 -9.74
C GLU A 12 0.33 19.84 -9.11
N ILE A 13 0.58 18.77 -8.30
CA ILE A 13 -0.49 17.99 -7.69
C ILE A 13 -1.08 18.74 -6.49
N ASP A 14 -2.39 18.98 -6.52
CA ASP A 14 -3.16 19.44 -5.38
C ASP A 14 -3.44 18.23 -4.46
N PHE A 15 -2.63 18.08 -3.40
CA PHE A 15 -2.72 16.95 -2.49
C PHE A 15 -4.03 16.91 -1.70
N GLU A 16 -4.67 18.03 -1.45
CA GLU A 16 -5.96 18.05 -0.74
C GLU A 16 -7.06 17.47 -1.63
N ARG A 17 -7.14 17.89 -2.89
CA ARG A 17 -8.09 17.34 -3.86
C ARG A 17 -7.79 15.87 -4.16
N TRP A 18 -6.52 15.52 -4.30
CA TRP A 18 -6.06 14.15 -4.46
C TRP A 18 -6.57 13.26 -3.32
N ASP A 19 -6.28 13.62 -2.07
CA ASP A 19 -6.64 12.84 -0.88
C ASP A 19 -8.16 12.75 -0.69
N ARG A 20 -8.90 13.79 -1.09
CA ARG A 20 -10.37 13.77 -1.11
C ARG A 20 -10.90 12.73 -2.10
N CYS A 21 -10.33 12.64 -3.30
CA CYS A 21 -10.69 11.63 -4.29
C CYS A 21 -10.39 10.22 -3.78
N VAL A 22 -9.19 9.97 -3.28
CA VAL A 22 -8.79 8.67 -2.71
C VAL A 22 -9.67 8.28 -1.54
N GLY A 23 -9.97 9.22 -0.64
CA GLY A 23 -10.76 9.01 0.57
C GLY A 23 -12.26 8.82 0.32
N SER A 24 -12.77 9.16 -0.85
CA SER A 24 -14.20 9.02 -1.21
C SER A 24 -14.65 7.56 -1.39
N ARG A 25 -13.73 6.63 -1.51
CA ARG A 25 -14.02 5.20 -1.70
C ARG A 25 -14.64 4.60 -0.44
N ASN A 26 -15.52 3.65 -0.61
CA ASN A 26 -16.17 2.92 0.49
C ASN A 26 -15.16 2.20 1.42
N LYS A 27 -13.98 1.84 0.89
CA LYS A 27 -12.87 1.25 1.65
C LYS A 27 -11.55 1.88 1.17
N PRO A 28 -11.24 3.11 1.59
CA PRO A 28 -10.01 3.77 1.18
C PRO A 28 -8.80 2.99 1.70
N GLN A 29 -7.82 2.80 0.83
CA GLN A 29 -6.57 2.13 1.18
C GLN A 29 -5.48 3.17 1.45
N PRO A 30 -4.65 3.00 2.48
CA PRO A 30 -3.63 4.00 2.84
C PRO A 30 -2.65 4.28 1.71
N TYR A 31 -2.39 3.30 0.87
CA TYR A 31 -1.39 3.38 -0.22
C TYR A 31 -1.68 4.46 -1.27
N GLY A 32 -2.94 4.88 -1.41
CA GLY A 32 -3.34 5.88 -2.40
C GLY A 32 -3.21 7.32 -1.93
N PHE A 33 -3.15 7.56 -0.62
CA PHE A 33 -3.08 8.91 -0.07
C PHE A 33 -1.72 9.56 -0.31
N SER A 34 -1.73 10.87 -0.55
CA SER A 34 -0.53 11.66 -0.82
C SER A 34 0.50 11.56 0.31
N TRP A 35 0.07 11.58 1.57
CA TRP A 35 0.96 11.43 2.73
C TRP A 35 1.70 10.09 2.73
N TYR A 36 1.08 9.01 2.22
CA TYR A 36 1.74 7.70 2.11
C TYR A 36 2.72 7.69 0.93
N LEU A 37 2.25 8.15 -0.23
CA LEU A 37 3.02 8.17 -1.46
C LEU A 37 4.28 9.02 -1.33
N ASN A 38 4.21 10.16 -0.65
CA ASN A 38 5.36 11.04 -0.43
C ASN A 38 6.49 10.40 0.38
N TRP A 39 6.20 9.37 1.19
CA TRP A 39 7.24 8.61 1.89
C TRP A 39 7.81 7.45 1.07
N VAL A 40 6.98 6.75 0.31
CA VAL A 40 7.44 5.56 -0.44
C VAL A 40 7.96 5.89 -1.84
N ALA A 41 7.61 7.05 -2.37
CA ALA A 41 8.06 7.55 -3.67
C ALA A 41 8.06 9.08 -3.65
N PRO A 42 9.10 9.75 -3.12
CA PRO A 42 9.09 11.20 -2.89
C PRO A 42 8.83 12.05 -4.14
N VAL A 43 9.11 11.52 -5.33
CA VAL A 43 8.86 12.20 -6.61
C VAL A 43 7.96 11.30 -7.47
N TRP A 44 6.67 11.26 -7.15
CA TRP A 44 5.65 10.63 -7.98
C TRP A 44 4.89 11.67 -8.80
N THR A 45 4.28 11.23 -9.89
CA THR A 45 3.49 12.06 -10.80
C THR A 45 2.07 11.53 -10.88
N ALA A 46 1.16 12.22 -11.54
CA ALA A 46 -0.24 11.84 -11.55
C ALA A 46 -0.88 11.99 -12.93
N VAL A 47 -1.78 11.07 -13.26
CA VAL A 47 -2.80 11.29 -14.29
C VAL A 47 -4.09 11.68 -13.60
N VAL A 48 -4.70 12.80 -14.02
CA VAL A 48 -5.88 13.39 -13.38
C VAL A 48 -6.95 13.69 -14.41
N TYR A 49 -8.19 13.32 -14.10
CA TYR A 49 -9.39 13.67 -14.83
C TYR A 49 -10.16 14.78 -14.12
N GLY A 50 -10.58 15.79 -14.89
CA GLY A 50 -11.44 16.88 -14.42
C GLY A 50 -10.85 17.64 -13.24
N ASP A 51 -11.66 17.90 -12.23
CA ASP A 51 -11.24 18.50 -10.96
C ASP A 51 -10.93 17.44 -9.90
N TYR A 52 -10.11 16.46 -10.25
CA TYR A 52 -9.74 15.28 -9.43
C TYR A 52 -10.92 14.30 -9.20
N GLU A 53 -11.87 14.20 -10.13
CA GLU A 53 -12.92 13.18 -10.07
C GLU A 53 -12.36 11.78 -10.24
N ALA A 54 -11.25 11.63 -10.95
CA ALA A 54 -10.49 10.39 -10.99
C ALA A 54 -9.00 10.66 -11.12
N VAL A 55 -8.18 9.81 -10.47
CA VAL A 55 -6.73 10.00 -10.35
C VAL A 55 -5.98 8.67 -10.41
N LEU A 56 -4.77 8.68 -11.01
CA LEU A 56 -3.86 7.54 -11.05
C LEU A 56 -2.44 8.02 -10.72
N PRO A 57 -1.79 7.47 -9.67
CA PRO A 57 -0.38 7.79 -9.40
C PRO A 57 0.53 7.04 -10.37
N VAL A 58 1.59 7.71 -10.79
CA VAL A 58 2.64 7.15 -11.66
C VAL A 58 3.99 7.37 -10.99
N PHE A 59 4.88 6.39 -11.10
CA PHE A 59 6.17 6.37 -10.41
C PHE A 59 7.32 6.25 -11.41
N PRO A 60 7.59 7.31 -12.20
CA PRO A 60 8.61 7.25 -13.24
C PRO A 60 9.99 7.05 -12.62
N LYS A 61 10.74 6.11 -13.18
CA LYS A 61 12.11 5.79 -12.81
C LYS A 61 12.96 5.73 -14.06
N VAL A 62 14.22 6.13 -13.94
CA VAL A 62 15.18 6.03 -15.02
C VAL A 62 16.30 5.09 -14.62
N LYS A 63 16.60 4.10 -15.45
CA LYS A 63 17.73 3.20 -15.26
C LYS A 63 18.46 3.01 -16.61
N LYS A 64 19.71 3.43 -16.68
CA LYS A 64 20.53 3.35 -17.90
C LYS A 64 19.88 3.98 -19.14
N GLY A 65 19.21 5.13 -18.96
CA GLY A 65 18.49 5.82 -20.04
C GLY A 65 17.13 5.25 -20.41
N PHE A 66 16.70 4.18 -19.75
CA PHE A 66 15.39 3.57 -19.95
C PHE A 66 14.41 4.05 -18.88
N THR A 67 13.29 4.62 -19.31
CA THR A 67 12.24 5.14 -18.42
C THR A 67 11.14 4.11 -18.21
N PHE A 68 10.82 3.83 -16.96
CA PHE A 68 9.79 2.85 -16.61
C PHE A 68 9.01 3.27 -15.36
N THR A 69 7.82 2.70 -15.17
CA THR A 69 7.05 2.83 -13.93
C THR A 69 6.70 1.46 -13.36
N THR A 70 6.81 1.36 -12.05
CA THR A 70 6.33 0.20 -11.28
C THR A 70 5.98 0.67 -9.88
N ARG A 71 5.10 -0.07 -9.19
CA ARG A 71 4.66 0.31 -7.85
C ARG A 71 5.84 0.43 -6.88
N PRO A 72 5.79 1.39 -5.96
CA PRO A 72 6.74 1.49 -4.86
C PRO A 72 6.62 0.29 -3.91
N TYR A 73 7.72 -0.03 -3.26
CA TYR A 73 7.71 -1.03 -2.18
C TYR A 73 6.76 -0.59 -1.05
N GLY A 74 6.10 -1.57 -0.41
CA GLY A 74 5.14 -1.30 0.67
C GLY A 74 3.74 -0.91 0.19
N THR A 75 3.49 -0.91 -1.13
CA THR A 75 2.15 -0.63 -1.68
C THR A 75 1.51 -1.90 -2.27
N GLN A 76 0.19 -1.88 -2.44
CA GLN A 76 -0.55 -2.95 -3.12
C GLN A 76 -1.23 -2.41 -4.38
N ALA A 77 -2.54 -2.20 -4.33
CA ALA A 77 -3.31 -1.67 -5.44
C ALA A 77 -3.28 -0.13 -5.43
N LEU A 78 -3.00 0.47 -6.58
CA LEU A 78 -2.73 1.90 -6.73
C LEU A 78 -3.63 2.57 -7.77
N GLY A 79 -4.90 2.29 -7.71
CA GLY A 79 -5.90 2.97 -8.52
C GLY A 79 -6.20 2.31 -9.88
N PRO A 80 -6.75 3.06 -10.84
CA PRO A 80 -7.24 4.44 -10.65
C PRO A 80 -8.21 4.58 -9.48
N PHE A 81 -8.12 5.70 -8.75
CA PHE A 81 -9.08 6.09 -7.72
C PHE A 81 -10.09 7.05 -8.34
N ALA A 82 -11.37 6.94 -7.97
CA ALA A 82 -12.39 7.80 -8.55
C ALA A 82 -13.58 8.02 -7.60
N THR A 83 -14.17 9.20 -7.67
CA THR A 83 -15.44 9.55 -7.05
C THR A 83 -16.64 9.15 -7.90
N ILE A 84 -16.40 8.84 -9.18
CA ILE A 84 -17.36 8.45 -10.20
C ILE A 84 -17.13 7.00 -10.64
N PRO A 85 -18.14 6.32 -11.20
CA PRO A 85 -17.94 4.98 -11.77
C PRO A 85 -16.93 4.99 -12.92
N LEU A 86 -15.98 4.08 -12.89
CA LEU A 86 -15.03 3.86 -13.98
C LEU A 86 -15.51 2.73 -14.89
N SER A 87 -15.33 2.87 -16.21
CA SER A 87 -15.45 1.78 -17.17
C SER A 87 -14.07 1.18 -17.50
N ALA A 88 -14.05 0.08 -18.23
CA ALA A 88 -12.81 -0.52 -18.72
C ALA A 88 -12.07 0.42 -19.69
N GLU A 89 -12.82 1.14 -20.53
CA GLU A 89 -12.26 2.13 -21.46
C GLU A 89 -11.60 3.29 -20.69
N TRP A 90 -12.23 3.76 -19.63
CA TRP A 90 -11.62 4.80 -18.78
C TRP A 90 -10.33 4.31 -18.12
N THR A 91 -10.32 3.08 -17.63
CA THR A 91 -9.10 2.49 -17.06
C THR A 91 -8.00 2.40 -18.11
N GLN A 92 -8.35 2.07 -19.35
CA GLN A 92 -7.43 2.05 -20.47
C GLN A 92 -6.85 3.45 -20.73
N ASP A 93 -7.70 4.46 -20.89
CA ASP A 93 -7.29 5.82 -21.18
C ASP A 93 -6.31 6.36 -20.11
N PHE A 94 -6.57 6.09 -18.83
CA PHE A 94 -5.68 6.47 -17.73
C PHE A 94 -4.30 5.84 -17.86
N ILE A 95 -4.22 4.54 -18.15
CA ILE A 95 -2.95 3.83 -18.29
C ILE A 95 -2.22 4.23 -19.55
N GLU A 96 -2.92 4.42 -20.67
CA GLU A 96 -2.34 4.90 -21.91
C GLU A 96 -1.77 6.32 -21.73
N ARG A 97 -2.46 7.19 -20.98
CA ARG A 97 -1.92 8.52 -20.66
C ARG A 97 -0.66 8.43 -19.79
N ALA A 98 -0.63 7.53 -18.81
CA ALA A 98 0.57 7.28 -18.00
C ALA A 98 1.71 6.67 -18.84
N MET A 99 1.40 5.76 -19.74
CA MET A 99 2.37 5.11 -20.63
C MET A 99 2.98 6.04 -21.68
N ALA A 100 2.34 7.18 -21.97
CA ALA A 100 2.93 8.18 -22.86
C ALA A 100 4.22 8.81 -22.30
N GLU A 101 4.44 8.71 -20.99
CA GLU A 101 5.61 9.29 -20.30
C GLU A 101 6.72 8.28 -20.01
N VAL A 102 6.49 6.98 -20.24
CA VAL A 102 7.42 5.91 -19.93
C VAL A 102 7.50 4.87 -21.04
N GLN A 103 8.64 4.19 -21.15
CA GLN A 103 8.85 3.13 -22.16
C GLN A 103 8.30 1.76 -21.71
N TYR A 104 8.14 1.57 -20.41
CA TYR A 104 7.58 0.35 -19.81
C TYR A 104 6.80 0.67 -18.54
N GLY A 105 5.70 -0.03 -18.29
CA GLY A 105 4.87 0.16 -17.10
C GLY A 105 4.24 -1.11 -16.56
N GLU A 106 4.31 -1.26 -15.25
CA GLU A 106 3.53 -2.23 -14.49
C GLU A 106 2.55 -1.51 -13.58
N PHE A 107 1.25 -1.76 -13.77
CA PHE A 107 0.18 -1.14 -13.00
C PHE A 107 -0.53 -2.17 -12.14
N PHE A 108 -0.63 -1.90 -10.84
CA PHE A 108 -1.27 -2.76 -9.86
C PHE A 108 -2.64 -2.17 -9.50
N ILE A 109 -3.65 -2.57 -10.24
CA ILE A 109 -5.01 -2.05 -10.09
C ILE A 109 -5.83 -2.85 -9.08
N SER A 110 -6.78 -2.19 -8.42
CA SER A 110 -7.71 -2.82 -7.50
C SER A 110 -8.69 -3.75 -8.23
N PRO A 111 -9.16 -4.83 -7.58
CA PRO A 111 -10.14 -5.74 -8.19
C PRO A 111 -11.45 -5.06 -8.60
N GLU A 112 -11.81 -3.98 -7.93
CA GLU A 112 -13.03 -3.22 -8.21
C GLU A 112 -12.92 -2.32 -9.45
N VAL A 113 -11.71 -2.11 -9.96
CA VAL A 113 -11.47 -1.30 -11.15
C VAL A 113 -11.67 -2.17 -12.40
N PRO A 114 -12.58 -1.81 -13.31
CA PRO A 114 -12.78 -2.55 -14.54
C PRO A 114 -11.50 -2.60 -15.39
N ARG A 115 -11.17 -3.77 -15.90
CA ARG A 115 -9.99 -4.02 -16.71
C ARG A 115 -10.37 -4.26 -18.17
N PRO A 116 -9.69 -3.65 -19.15
CA PRO A 116 -9.87 -3.98 -20.56
C PRO A 116 -9.61 -5.48 -20.84
N SER A 117 -10.48 -6.11 -21.62
CA SER A 117 -10.43 -7.55 -21.87
C SER A 117 -9.19 -8.01 -22.64
N HIS A 118 -8.60 -7.13 -23.45
CA HIS A 118 -7.43 -7.41 -24.26
C HIS A 118 -6.09 -7.28 -23.51
N TRP A 119 -6.11 -6.78 -22.26
CA TRP A 119 -4.89 -6.68 -21.47
C TRP A 119 -4.51 -8.02 -20.88
N THR A 120 -3.24 -8.35 -21.03
CA THR A 120 -2.63 -9.46 -20.32
C THR A 120 -2.21 -9.01 -18.93
N GLY A 121 -2.38 -9.87 -17.93
CA GLY A 121 -1.99 -9.55 -16.58
C GLY A 121 -2.11 -10.74 -15.64
N GLN A 122 -1.41 -10.66 -14.53
CA GLN A 122 -1.45 -11.64 -13.46
C GLN A 122 -2.42 -11.19 -12.36
N THR A 123 -3.24 -12.11 -11.90
CA THR A 123 -4.12 -11.88 -10.74
C THR A 123 -3.45 -12.43 -9.49
N PHE A 124 -3.38 -11.60 -8.46
CA PHE A 124 -2.86 -11.98 -7.14
C PHE A 124 -4.01 -12.11 -6.15
N SER A 125 -3.98 -13.14 -5.32
CA SER A 125 -4.93 -13.30 -4.23
C SER A 125 -4.68 -12.24 -3.16
N ASN A 126 -5.75 -11.61 -2.69
CA ASN A 126 -5.73 -10.71 -1.55
C ASN A 126 -6.67 -11.26 -0.46
N PHE A 127 -6.17 -11.39 0.75
CA PHE A 127 -6.94 -11.88 1.88
C PHE A 127 -7.46 -10.70 2.69
N VAL A 128 -8.77 -10.64 2.88
CA VAL A 128 -9.45 -9.59 3.63
C VAL A 128 -10.16 -10.19 4.83
N LEU A 129 -9.91 -9.64 6.01
CA LEU A 129 -10.62 -9.99 7.23
C LEU A 129 -11.64 -8.89 7.55
N ASN A 130 -12.91 -9.25 7.63
CA ASN A 130 -13.92 -8.34 8.14
C ASN A 130 -13.82 -8.27 9.66
N THR A 131 -13.36 -7.14 10.18
CA THR A 131 -13.21 -6.90 11.63
C THR A 131 -14.43 -6.24 12.27
N ASN A 132 -15.47 -5.94 11.51
CA ASN A 132 -16.73 -5.41 12.03
C ASN A 132 -17.62 -6.52 12.59
N THR A 133 -17.09 -7.27 13.58
CA THR A 133 -17.76 -8.38 14.25
C THR A 133 -17.11 -8.61 15.62
N SER A 134 -17.71 -9.45 16.49
CA SER A 134 -17.10 -9.77 17.78
C SER A 134 -15.85 -10.64 17.64
N TYR A 135 -14.98 -10.60 18.64
CA TYR A 135 -13.79 -11.45 18.69
C TYR A 135 -14.15 -12.93 18.68
N GLU A 136 -15.23 -13.31 19.35
CA GLU A 136 -15.72 -14.71 19.42
C GLU A 136 -16.06 -15.23 18.01
N ASN A 137 -16.71 -14.40 17.19
CA ASN A 137 -17.01 -14.72 15.80
C ASN A 137 -15.75 -14.87 14.96
N LEU A 138 -14.76 -13.95 15.12
CA LEU A 138 -13.47 -14.05 14.45
C LEU A 138 -12.75 -15.33 14.87
N LYS A 139 -12.70 -15.64 16.18
CA LYS A 139 -12.06 -16.82 16.75
C LYS A 139 -12.72 -18.12 16.29
N ALA A 140 -14.03 -18.14 16.11
CA ALA A 140 -14.75 -19.28 15.57
C ALA A 140 -14.26 -19.66 14.17
N GLY A 141 -13.96 -18.65 13.33
CA GLY A 141 -13.42 -18.81 11.98
C GLY A 141 -11.94 -19.22 11.90
N TYR A 142 -11.21 -19.28 13.01
CA TYR A 142 -9.79 -19.64 12.97
C TYR A 142 -9.56 -21.09 12.55
N THR A 143 -8.56 -21.29 11.70
CA THR A 143 -8.13 -22.63 11.30
C THR A 143 -7.62 -23.42 12.50
N SER A 144 -7.60 -24.74 12.38
CA SER A 144 -7.01 -25.63 13.42
C SER A 144 -5.53 -25.29 13.70
N GLN A 145 -4.79 -24.86 12.66
CA GLN A 145 -3.40 -24.42 12.80
C GLN A 145 -3.30 -23.13 13.63
N THR A 146 -4.14 -22.13 13.33
CA THR A 146 -4.20 -20.87 14.10
C THR A 146 -4.52 -21.13 15.56
N LYS A 147 -5.55 -21.94 15.84
CA LYS A 147 -5.92 -22.33 17.21
C LYS A 147 -4.78 -23.03 17.97
N ARG A 148 -4.02 -23.89 17.28
CA ARG A 148 -2.86 -24.58 17.84
C ARG A 148 -1.70 -23.62 18.14
N ASN A 149 -1.45 -22.66 17.24
CA ASN A 149 -0.40 -21.64 17.43
C ASN A 149 -0.73 -20.71 18.61
N LEU A 150 -2.00 -20.29 18.76
CA LEU A 150 -2.43 -19.49 19.91
C LEU A 150 -2.21 -20.22 21.24
N LYS A 151 -2.58 -21.52 21.32
CA LYS A 151 -2.32 -22.33 22.53
C LYS A 151 -0.81 -22.45 22.85
N LYS A 152 0.06 -22.47 21.84
CA LYS A 152 1.52 -22.45 22.07
C LYS A 152 1.98 -21.10 22.61
N ALA A 153 1.47 -20.00 22.04
CA ALA A 153 1.79 -18.65 22.51
C ALA A 153 1.33 -18.42 23.97
N GLU A 154 0.12 -18.88 24.33
CA GLU A 154 -0.38 -18.83 25.71
C GLU A 154 0.55 -19.56 26.69
N LYS A 155 1.10 -20.72 26.29
CA LYS A 155 2.05 -21.49 27.12
C LYS A 155 3.43 -20.85 27.22
N ALA A 156 3.81 -20.02 26.27
CA ALA A 156 5.11 -19.36 26.24
C ALA A 156 5.23 -18.19 27.23
N LYS A 157 4.14 -17.84 27.95
CA LYS A 157 4.11 -16.77 28.96
C LYS A 157 4.70 -15.46 28.43
N LEU A 158 4.28 -15.07 27.24
CA LEU A 158 4.72 -13.82 26.61
C LEU A 158 4.02 -12.63 27.28
N ASP A 159 4.78 -11.58 27.52
CA ASP A 159 4.23 -10.26 27.85
C ASP A 159 3.92 -9.48 26.58
N PHE A 160 2.85 -8.71 26.59
CA PHE A 160 2.41 -7.92 25.45
C PHE A 160 2.42 -6.43 25.77
N GLY A 161 2.88 -5.64 24.81
CA GLY A 161 2.94 -4.20 24.97
C GLY A 161 2.96 -3.44 23.66
N ASN A 162 2.90 -2.11 23.77
CA ASN A 162 2.91 -1.18 22.63
C ASN A 162 4.01 -0.13 22.76
N TRP A 163 5.04 -0.41 23.53
CA TRP A 163 6.17 0.50 23.81
C TRP A 163 7.39 0.37 22.89
N PRO A 164 7.49 -0.60 21.94
CA PRO A 164 8.62 -0.61 21.04
C PRO A 164 8.58 0.58 20.09
N THR A 165 9.76 1.00 19.68
CA THR A 165 9.91 2.00 18.62
C THR A 165 9.80 1.35 17.25
N VAL A 166 9.60 2.17 16.20
CA VAL A 166 9.69 1.69 14.80
C VAL A 166 11.08 1.10 14.53
N GLN A 167 12.13 1.64 15.14
CA GLN A 167 13.49 1.14 14.99
C GLN A 167 13.67 -0.28 15.60
N ASP A 168 13.01 -0.57 16.72
CA ASP A 168 13.03 -1.91 17.31
C ASP A 168 12.34 -2.93 16.41
N LEU A 169 11.21 -2.54 15.79
CA LEU A 169 10.51 -3.36 14.81
C LEU A 169 11.40 -3.62 13.56
N ILE A 170 12.08 -2.60 13.06
CA ILE A 170 13.00 -2.74 11.92
C ILE A 170 14.16 -3.68 12.28
N ARG A 171 14.78 -3.53 13.45
CA ARG A 171 15.86 -4.41 13.92
C ARG A 171 15.39 -5.86 14.06
N LEU A 172 14.21 -6.08 14.63
CA LEU A 172 13.65 -7.42 14.76
C LEU A 172 13.45 -8.05 13.37
N TRP A 173 12.91 -7.28 12.45
CA TRP A 173 12.70 -7.73 11.08
C TRP A 173 14.03 -8.03 10.37
N GLN A 174 15.04 -7.17 10.49
CA GLN A 174 16.38 -7.39 9.93
C GLN A 174 16.99 -8.69 10.45
N ASN A 175 16.89 -8.94 11.76
CA ASN A 175 17.47 -10.13 12.39
C ASN A 175 16.74 -11.43 12.04
N THR A 176 15.46 -11.36 11.66
CA THR A 176 14.64 -12.58 11.48
C THR A 176 14.26 -12.86 10.03
N THR A 177 14.18 -11.85 9.19
CA THR A 177 13.51 -11.95 7.89
C THR A 177 14.33 -11.39 6.73
N GLN A 178 15.30 -10.49 6.97
CA GLN A 178 16.03 -9.79 5.92
C GLN A 178 16.67 -10.75 4.91
N GLU A 179 17.29 -11.83 5.36
CA GLU A 179 17.92 -12.83 4.48
C GLU A 179 16.94 -13.51 3.52
N ARG A 180 15.65 -13.54 3.87
CA ARG A 180 14.58 -14.18 3.09
C ARG A 180 13.86 -13.21 2.15
N THR A 181 14.14 -11.93 2.26
CA THR A 181 13.48 -10.88 1.50
C THR A 181 14.53 -10.06 0.76
N GLN A 182 14.23 -9.70 -0.49
CA GLN A 182 15.10 -8.83 -1.31
C GLN A 182 14.79 -7.35 -1.07
N ILE A 183 14.55 -6.96 0.20
CA ILE A 183 14.23 -5.57 0.52
C ILE A 183 15.53 -4.79 0.65
N THR A 184 15.63 -3.69 -0.11
CA THR A 184 16.77 -2.79 -0.04
C THR A 184 16.72 -1.91 1.21
N ASP A 185 17.86 -1.39 1.67
CA ASP A 185 17.92 -0.46 2.80
C ASP A 185 17.10 0.82 2.53
N GLU A 186 17.07 1.30 1.28
CA GLU A 186 16.24 2.43 0.85
C GLU A 186 14.74 2.14 1.06
N ASN A 187 14.27 0.97 0.62
CA ASN A 187 12.88 0.57 0.80
C ASN A 187 12.53 0.41 2.29
N MET A 188 13.45 -0.12 3.09
CA MET A 188 13.28 -0.24 4.52
C MET A 188 13.23 1.12 5.22
N HIS A 189 14.09 2.05 4.81
CA HIS A 189 14.08 3.42 5.32
C HIS A 189 12.74 4.11 5.01
N SER A 190 12.27 4.03 3.76
CA SER A 190 10.98 4.61 3.35
C SER A 190 9.81 4.02 4.12
N LEU A 191 9.78 2.70 4.31
CA LEU A 191 8.76 2.04 5.12
C LEU A 191 8.84 2.48 6.60
N GLY A 192 10.04 2.62 7.15
CA GLY A 192 10.24 3.14 8.50
C GLY A 192 9.62 4.52 8.68
N LYS A 193 9.78 5.42 7.71
CA LYS A 193 9.16 6.76 7.73
C LYS A 193 7.62 6.70 7.70
N VAL A 194 7.05 5.81 6.90
CA VAL A 194 5.59 5.58 6.91
C VAL A 194 5.12 5.11 8.29
N LEU A 195 5.81 4.16 8.90
CA LEU A 195 5.46 3.62 10.21
C LEU A 195 5.59 4.70 11.31
N GLU A 196 6.68 5.48 11.33
CA GLU A 196 6.87 6.60 12.25
C GLU A 196 5.74 7.62 12.11
N PHE A 197 5.37 7.99 10.87
CA PHE A 197 4.26 8.89 10.60
C PHE A 197 2.93 8.32 11.11
N CYS A 198 2.65 7.03 10.85
CA CYS A 198 1.42 6.38 11.32
C CYS A 198 1.30 6.38 12.85
N VAL A 199 2.39 6.08 13.55
CA VAL A 199 2.43 6.08 15.03
C VAL A 199 2.26 7.50 15.57
N TYR A 200 3.01 8.45 15.02
CA TYR A 200 2.95 9.86 15.44
C TYR A 200 1.56 10.47 15.23
N GLN A 201 0.93 10.21 14.08
CA GLN A 201 -0.41 10.69 13.75
C GLN A 201 -1.54 9.86 14.37
N LYS A 202 -1.23 8.87 15.21
CA LYS A 202 -2.20 7.93 15.81
C LYS A 202 -3.07 7.21 14.78
N ARG A 203 -2.52 6.98 13.58
CA ARG A 203 -3.15 6.20 12.49
C ARG A 203 -2.82 4.70 12.57
N GLY A 204 -1.92 4.34 13.46
CA GLY A 204 -1.49 2.96 13.70
C GLY A 204 -0.79 2.84 15.04
N GLN A 205 -0.57 1.61 15.46
CA GLN A 205 0.18 1.29 16.68
C GLN A 205 1.05 0.06 16.44
N ILE A 206 2.15 -0.03 17.18
CA ILE A 206 3.00 -1.21 17.21
C ILE A 206 2.52 -2.08 18.37
N LEU A 207 2.21 -3.34 18.08
CA LEU A 207 1.94 -4.35 19.08
C LEU A 207 3.13 -5.30 19.11
N ALA A 208 3.62 -5.62 20.30
CA ALA A 208 4.79 -6.44 20.46
C ALA A 208 4.59 -7.53 21.51
N ALA A 209 5.32 -8.63 21.34
CA ALA A 209 5.44 -9.69 22.32
C ALA A 209 6.87 -9.77 22.84
N TYR A 210 7.00 -9.96 24.15
CA TYR A 210 8.26 -10.08 24.85
C TYR A 210 8.37 -11.45 25.51
N GLY A 211 9.50 -12.07 25.33
CA GLY A 211 9.86 -13.33 25.97
C GLY A 211 10.63 -13.12 27.27
N GLU A 212 11.22 -14.21 27.77
CA GLU A 212 12.03 -14.21 28.98
C GLU A 212 13.16 -13.17 28.90
N GLY A 213 13.43 -12.49 30.01
CA GLY A 213 14.42 -11.41 30.06
C GLY A 213 14.01 -10.13 29.32
N ASN A 214 12.72 -9.93 29.06
CA ASN A 214 12.18 -8.78 28.32
C ASN A 214 12.73 -8.66 26.89
N SER A 215 13.04 -9.80 26.28
CA SER A 215 13.50 -9.85 24.89
C SER A 215 12.34 -9.67 23.92
N LEU A 216 12.45 -8.72 22.97
CA LEU A 216 11.47 -8.54 21.91
C LEU A 216 11.49 -9.76 20.96
N VAL A 217 10.35 -10.45 20.80
CA VAL A 217 10.26 -11.70 20.01
C VAL A 217 9.27 -11.62 18.86
N ALA A 218 8.31 -10.68 18.90
CA ALA A 218 7.35 -10.39 17.81
C ALA A 218 6.81 -8.96 17.95
#